data_cd15b5b769fc38b30aa5fa545e916ac7
#
_entry.id   cd15b5b769fc38b30aa5fa545e916ac7
#
_cell.length_a   1.000
_cell.length_b   1.000
_cell.length_c   1.000
_cell.angle_alpha   90.00
_cell.angle_beta   90.00
_cell.angle_gamma   90.00
#
_symmetry.space_group_name_H-M   'P 1'
#
loop_
_entity.id
_entity.type
_entity.pdbx_description
1 polymer ?
#
loop_
_entity_poly.entity_id
_entity_poly.type
_entity_poly.pdbx_seq_one_letter_code
_entity_poly.pdbx_strand_id
1 'polypeptide(L)'
;MCQSYTLIIRIKQRNQGGRTMYQQSEPSLWTGRLDSETDAKQFRHFQTIQFNDLRQVELASKQKGVGILGYAIDKGVELNKGRVGAKEGPNAIKKAFAGLPDLNQCEQIVDYGNVEHDHDTLIDTQKEFAELAAKSIHNHKQTFLLGGGHDIAYAQYLATRQVYPNESIGVINIDAHFDTRDEGESTSGTSFRQILEQDDNADYMVLGISQGGNTQGLFDYAKEKGVSFVYADELLHQVSPPIKDMIERFIHDHDVIMFTICMDVVDSAFAPGVSAPAVLGIYPHTVFELAKRIVPSEKVKSVSIAEMNPKYDQDNRTAKLIANLVHHFLL
;
A
#
# COMPACT_ATOMS: atom_id res chain seq x y z
N MET A 1 7.39 37.27 12.69
CA MET A 1 8.01 37.20 11.35
C MET A 1 7.98 35.73 10.97
N CYS A 2 6.99 35.39 10.16
CA CYS A 2 6.77 34.00 9.71
C CYS A 2 7.63 33.79 8.46
N GLN A 3 8.72 33.04 8.56
CA GLN A 3 9.48 32.61 7.38
C GLN A 3 8.78 31.41 6.77
N SER A 4 8.14 31.63 5.63
CA SER A 4 7.62 30.59 4.75
C SER A 4 8.81 29.81 4.15
N TYR A 5 9.00 28.59 4.61
CA TYR A 5 9.91 27.63 3.96
C TYR A 5 9.25 27.09 2.70
N THR A 6 9.60 27.66 1.57
CA THR A 6 9.26 27.13 0.26
C THR A 6 10.07 25.85 0.05
N LEU A 7 9.40 24.70 0.09
CA LEU A 7 10.00 23.40 -0.19
C LEU A 7 10.40 23.36 -1.67
N ILE A 8 11.67 23.65 -1.97
CA ILE A 8 12.21 23.51 -3.30
C ILE A 8 12.59 22.05 -3.51
N ILE A 9 11.67 21.27 -4.10
CA ILE A 9 12.00 19.95 -4.64
C ILE A 9 12.94 20.19 -5.83
N ARG A 10 14.26 20.16 -5.58
CA ARG A 10 15.26 20.16 -6.66
C ARG A 10 15.27 18.78 -7.30
N ILE A 11 14.45 18.59 -8.33
CA ILE A 11 14.59 17.49 -9.27
C ILE A 11 15.92 17.73 -10.01
N LYS A 12 16.97 17.05 -9.60
CA LYS A 12 18.16 16.89 -10.45
C LYS A 12 17.72 16.04 -11.64
N GLN A 13 17.47 16.68 -12.79
CA GLN A 13 17.40 15.97 -14.07
C GLN A 13 18.74 15.26 -14.28
N ARG A 14 18.79 13.98 -13.96
CA ARG A 14 19.84 13.08 -14.45
C ARG A 14 19.47 12.70 -15.89
N ASN A 15 19.91 13.54 -16.84
CA ASN A 15 20.07 13.14 -18.22
C ASN A 15 21.25 12.15 -18.32
N GLN A 16 21.01 10.90 -18.02
CA GLN A 16 21.80 9.77 -18.50
C GLN A 16 20.80 8.77 -19.03
N GLY A 17 20.95 8.29 -20.25
CA GLY A 17 20.02 7.46 -21.03
C GLY A 17 19.59 6.13 -20.39
N GLY A 18 19.11 6.15 -19.17
CA GLY A 18 18.46 5.06 -18.46
C GLY A 18 16.99 4.98 -18.88
N ARG A 19 16.49 3.77 -19.10
CA ARG A 19 15.06 3.48 -19.23
C ARG A 19 14.33 4.08 -18.02
N THR A 20 13.28 4.84 -18.28
CA THR A 20 12.39 5.27 -17.18
C THR A 20 11.62 4.07 -16.69
N MET A 21 11.71 3.79 -15.39
CA MET A 21 11.00 2.71 -14.70
C MET A 21 9.50 2.96 -14.62
N TYR A 22 9.10 4.20 -14.70
CA TYR A 22 7.71 4.62 -14.64
C TYR A 22 7.01 4.43 -15.97
N GLN A 23 5.96 3.61 -15.93
CA GLN A 23 5.05 3.32 -17.04
C GLN A 23 3.71 3.99 -16.76
N GLN A 24 3.28 4.86 -17.65
CA GLN A 24 1.93 5.42 -17.60
C GLN A 24 0.87 4.31 -17.63
N SER A 25 -0.29 4.58 -17.07
CA SER A 25 -1.40 3.64 -17.15
C SER A 25 -1.83 3.39 -18.59
N GLU A 26 -2.04 2.12 -18.91
CA GLU A 26 -2.61 1.73 -20.20
C GLU A 26 -4.13 1.68 -20.10
N PRO A 27 -4.89 2.52 -20.85
CA PRO A 27 -6.35 2.48 -20.85
C PRO A 27 -6.93 1.11 -21.19
N SER A 28 -6.18 0.28 -21.92
CA SER A 28 -6.57 -1.09 -22.26
C SER A 28 -6.71 -2.04 -21.05
N LEU A 29 -6.12 -1.70 -19.91
CA LEU A 29 -6.31 -2.42 -18.65
C LEU A 29 -7.69 -2.17 -18.04
N TRP A 30 -8.27 -1.01 -18.33
CA TRP A 30 -9.53 -0.54 -17.77
C TRP A 30 -10.68 -0.90 -18.69
N THR A 31 -11.17 -2.12 -18.56
CA THR A 31 -12.28 -2.64 -19.34
C THR A 31 -13.28 -3.35 -18.44
N GLY A 32 -14.53 -3.42 -18.89
CA GLY A 32 -15.58 -4.05 -18.11
C GLY A 32 -16.86 -4.23 -18.91
N ARG A 33 -17.89 -4.73 -18.24
CA ARG A 33 -19.23 -4.81 -18.81
C ARG A 33 -19.80 -3.39 -18.92
N LEU A 34 -20.28 -3.02 -20.08
CA LEU A 34 -20.96 -1.77 -20.33
C LEU A 34 -22.47 -1.95 -20.04
N ASP A 35 -22.94 -1.34 -18.95
CA ASP A 35 -24.36 -1.37 -18.59
C ASP A 35 -25.12 -0.18 -19.22
N SER A 36 -24.47 0.99 -19.37
CA SER A 36 -24.98 2.16 -20.07
C SER A 36 -23.84 3.02 -20.62
N GLU A 37 -24.06 3.68 -21.75
CA GLU A 37 -23.13 4.69 -22.31
C GLU A 37 -23.43 6.10 -21.80
N THR A 38 -24.61 6.36 -21.28
CA THR A 38 -25.11 7.71 -21.01
C THR A 38 -25.68 7.93 -19.60
N ASP A 39 -26.15 6.87 -18.95
CA ASP A 39 -26.69 6.95 -17.59
C ASP A 39 -25.56 6.75 -16.55
N ALA A 40 -25.09 7.85 -15.98
CA ALA A 40 -24.00 7.83 -14.99
C ALA A 40 -24.29 6.96 -13.76
N LYS A 41 -25.57 6.71 -13.42
CA LYS A 41 -25.93 5.81 -12.30
C LYS A 41 -25.62 4.35 -12.58
N GLN A 42 -25.28 4.00 -13.81
CA GLN A 42 -24.93 2.66 -14.25
C GLN A 42 -23.45 2.55 -14.65
N PHE A 43 -22.66 3.60 -14.39
CA PHE A 43 -21.26 3.60 -14.75
C PHE A 43 -20.45 2.68 -13.82
N ARG A 44 -19.39 2.13 -14.41
CA ARG A 44 -18.35 1.37 -13.72
C ARG A 44 -17.05 2.16 -13.72
N HIS A 45 -16.12 1.81 -12.84
CA HIS A 45 -14.87 2.56 -12.71
C HIS A 45 -14.09 2.69 -14.02
N PHE A 46 -14.17 1.71 -14.94
CA PHE A 46 -13.50 1.84 -16.24
C PHE A 46 -14.03 2.99 -17.11
N GLN A 47 -15.23 3.49 -16.86
CA GLN A 47 -15.85 4.62 -17.59
C GLN A 47 -15.52 5.98 -16.97
N THR A 48 -15.11 6.02 -15.70
CA THR A 48 -14.94 7.26 -14.92
C THR A 48 -13.50 7.51 -14.49
N ILE A 49 -12.64 6.47 -14.50
CA ILE A 49 -11.23 6.58 -14.13
C ILE A 49 -10.52 7.59 -15.05
N GLN A 50 -9.67 8.39 -14.44
CA GLN A 50 -8.82 9.33 -15.18
C GLN A 50 -7.38 8.82 -15.21
N PHE A 51 -6.64 9.23 -16.25
CA PHE A 51 -5.24 8.87 -16.44
C PHE A 51 -4.40 10.13 -16.46
N ASN A 52 -3.27 10.10 -15.75
CA ASN A 52 -2.35 11.23 -15.75
C ASN A 52 -0.89 10.73 -15.62
N ASP A 53 0.07 11.60 -15.93
CA ASP A 53 1.51 11.32 -15.83
C ASP A 53 2.10 12.07 -14.63
N LEU A 54 2.53 11.35 -13.58
CA LEU A 54 3.13 11.95 -12.37
C LEU A 54 4.38 12.78 -12.64
N ARG A 55 5.07 12.57 -13.78
CA ARG A 55 6.21 13.41 -14.17
C ARG A 55 5.79 14.84 -14.54
N GLN A 56 4.55 14.99 -15.04
CA GLN A 56 3.98 16.25 -15.50
C GLN A 56 3.03 16.89 -14.49
N VAL A 57 2.72 16.17 -13.40
CA VAL A 57 1.82 16.69 -12.35
C VAL A 57 2.54 17.73 -11.52
N GLU A 58 1.95 18.93 -11.45
CA GLU A 58 2.35 19.98 -10.54
C GLU A 58 1.75 19.75 -9.14
N LEU A 59 2.41 20.29 -8.11
CA LEU A 59 1.91 20.21 -6.75
C LEU A 59 0.66 21.06 -6.58
N ALA A 60 -0.44 20.44 -6.18
CA ALA A 60 -1.71 21.12 -6.02
C ALA A 60 -1.75 21.95 -4.73
N SER A 61 -2.47 23.09 -4.78
CA SER A 61 -2.73 23.90 -3.58
C SER A 61 -3.74 23.26 -2.62
N LYS A 62 -4.53 22.29 -3.08
CA LYS A 62 -5.52 21.54 -2.30
C LYS A 62 -5.60 20.11 -2.78
N GLN A 63 -5.62 19.19 -1.82
CA GLN A 63 -5.82 17.76 -2.07
C GLN A 63 -7.26 17.49 -2.55
N LYS A 64 -7.40 16.68 -3.62
CA LYS A 64 -8.69 16.31 -4.20
C LYS A 64 -8.67 14.86 -4.69
N GLY A 65 -9.79 14.17 -4.51
CA GLY A 65 -9.97 12.83 -5.04
C GLY A 65 -8.91 11.83 -4.54
N VAL A 66 -8.72 10.79 -5.30
CA VAL A 66 -7.88 9.65 -4.96
C VAL A 66 -6.87 9.37 -6.07
N GLY A 67 -5.60 9.15 -5.71
CA GLY A 67 -4.57 8.68 -6.62
C GLY A 67 -4.37 7.16 -6.51
N ILE A 68 -4.08 6.51 -7.63
CA ILE A 68 -3.67 5.09 -7.69
C ILE A 68 -2.31 5.03 -8.39
N LEU A 69 -1.32 4.37 -7.76
CA LEU A 69 -0.02 4.11 -8.34
C LEU A 69 0.39 2.67 -8.08
N GLY A 70 0.85 1.97 -9.10
CA GLY A 70 1.30 0.58 -8.98
C GLY A 70 2.80 0.48 -8.71
N TYR A 71 3.16 -0.43 -7.82
CA TYR A 71 4.52 -0.88 -7.54
C TYR A 71 4.71 -2.25 -8.19
N ALA A 72 5.02 -2.28 -9.49
CA ALA A 72 5.14 -3.50 -10.29
C ALA A 72 6.53 -4.15 -10.11
N ILE A 73 6.86 -4.50 -8.85
CA ILE A 73 8.19 -4.93 -8.43
C ILE A 73 8.04 -6.13 -7.49
N ASP A 74 8.79 -7.19 -7.75
CA ASP A 74 8.88 -8.38 -6.89
C ASP A 74 10.34 -8.76 -6.56
N LYS A 75 11.26 -7.82 -6.77
CA LYS A 75 12.69 -8.01 -6.45
C LYS A 75 12.91 -8.23 -4.95
N GLY A 76 12.17 -7.51 -4.09
CA GLY A 76 12.21 -7.73 -2.65
C GLY A 76 11.74 -9.13 -2.24
N VAL A 77 10.72 -9.65 -2.92
CA VAL A 77 10.25 -11.04 -2.73
C VAL A 77 11.32 -12.05 -3.15
N GLU A 78 11.99 -11.82 -4.30
CA GLU A 78 13.09 -12.68 -4.76
C GLU A 78 14.24 -12.71 -3.74
N LEU A 79 14.69 -11.54 -3.29
CA LEU A 79 15.75 -11.41 -2.29
C LEU A 79 15.38 -12.07 -0.97
N ASN A 80 14.14 -11.98 -0.54
CA ASN A 80 13.60 -12.67 0.64
C ASN A 80 13.32 -14.18 0.40
N LYS A 81 13.72 -14.73 -0.77
CA LYS A 81 13.53 -16.14 -1.17
C LYS A 81 12.05 -16.57 -1.26
N GLY A 82 11.15 -15.60 -1.45
CA GLY A 82 9.73 -15.80 -1.66
C GLY A 82 9.40 -16.22 -3.10
N ARG A 83 8.12 -16.49 -3.38
CA ARG A 83 7.63 -16.89 -4.69
C ARG A 83 7.38 -15.65 -5.55
N VAL A 84 8.22 -15.41 -6.57
CA VAL A 84 8.10 -14.29 -7.50
C VAL A 84 6.82 -14.35 -8.36
N GLY A 85 6.37 -13.19 -8.82
CA GLY A 85 5.19 -12.99 -9.67
C GLY A 85 4.31 -11.82 -9.19
N ALA A 86 4.58 -11.26 -8.00
CA ALA A 86 3.81 -10.17 -7.43
C ALA A 86 3.92 -8.85 -8.24
N LYS A 87 4.93 -8.68 -9.08
CA LYS A 87 5.06 -7.53 -10.00
C LYS A 87 3.86 -7.36 -10.93
N GLU A 88 3.13 -8.44 -11.23
CA GLU A 88 1.91 -8.39 -12.04
C GLU A 88 0.66 -8.04 -11.21
N GLY A 89 0.80 -7.97 -9.88
CA GLY A 89 -0.28 -7.68 -8.94
C GLY A 89 -1.02 -6.38 -9.22
N PRO A 90 -0.34 -5.23 -9.40
CA PRO A 90 -1.00 -3.96 -9.68
C PRO A 90 -1.97 -4.02 -10.85
N ASN A 91 -1.56 -4.61 -11.97
CA ASN A 91 -2.40 -4.74 -13.16
C ASN A 91 -3.59 -5.68 -12.95
N ALA A 92 -3.40 -6.77 -12.21
CA ALA A 92 -4.49 -7.70 -11.89
C ALA A 92 -5.54 -7.05 -10.99
N ILE A 93 -5.12 -6.26 -10.00
CA ILE A 93 -6.01 -5.50 -9.12
C ILE A 93 -6.78 -4.44 -9.91
N LYS A 94 -6.10 -3.64 -10.76
CA LYS A 94 -6.72 -2.62 -11.59
C LYS A 94 -7.78 -3.22 -12.53
N LYS A 95 -7.49 -4.35 -13.18
CA LYS A 95 -8.47 -5.07 -14.03
C LYS A 95 -9.69 -5.52 -13.23
N ALA A 96 -9.51 -6.04 -12.02
CA ALA A 96 -10.62 -6.47 -11.17
C ALA A 96 -11.45 -5.27 -10.68
N PHE A 97 -10.81 -4.16 -10.35
CA PHE A 97 -11.45 -2.93 -9.90
C PHE A 97 -12.23 -2.22 -11.03
N ALA A 98 -11.72 -2.21 -12.25
CA ALA A 98 -12.31 -1.58 -13.42
C ALA A 98 -13.78 -1.98 -13.65
N GLY A 99 -14.12 -3.24 -13.38
CA GLY A 99 -15.46 -3.79 -13.56
C GLY A 99 -16.45 -3.50 -12.42
N LEU A 100 -16.03 -2.91 -11.31
CA LEU A 100 -16.92 -2.58 -10.19
C LEU A 100 -17.73 -1.32 -10.49
N PRO A 101 -18.94 -1.18 -9.92
CA PRO A 101 -19.78 0.00 -10.16
C PRO A 101 -19.17 1.25 -9.53
N ASP A 102 -19.29 2.39 -10.20
CA ASP A 102 -18.92 3.68 -9.63
C ASP A 102 -20.09 4.24 -8.82
N LEU A 103 -20.06 4.00 -7.51
CA LEU A 103 -21.10 4.48 -6.57
C LEU A 103 -20.78 5.87 -6.03
N ASN A 104 -19.55 6.34 -6.15
CA ASN A 104 -19.09 7.64 -5.67
C ASN A 104 -18.74 8.59 -6.82
N GLN A 105 -19.75 8.97 -7.58
CA GLN A 105 -19.63 9.82 -8.77
C GLN A 105 -19.02 11.22 -8.53
N CYS A 106 -18.78 11.58 -7.28
CA CYS A 106 -18.23 12.89 -6.91
C CYS A 106 -16.72 12.87 -6.64
N GLU A 107 -16.14 11.71 -6.38
CA GLU A 107 -14.69 11.60 -6.11
C GLU A 107 -13.92 11.21 -7.38
N GLN A 108 -13.02 12.07 -7.78
CA GLN A 108 -12.13 11.81 -8.90
C GLN A 108 -11.11 10.73 -8.52
N ILE A 109 -11.02 9.67 -9.32
CA ILE A 109 -10.00 8.63 -9.19
C ILE A 109 -9.03 8.76 -10.37
N VAL A 110 -7.73 8.89 -10.08
CA VAL A 110 -6.68 9.04 -11.09
C VAL A 110 -5.73 7.86 -11.01
N ASP A 111 -5.61 7.09 -12.10
CA ASP A 111 -4.58 6.06 -12.25
C ASP A 111 -3.33 6.67 -12.90
N TYR A 112 -2.23 6.59 -12.18
CA TYR A 112 -0.93 7.09 -12.61
C TYR A 112 -0.04 6.03 -13.28
N GLY A 113 -0.51 4.79 -13.41
CA GLY A 113 0.29 3.70 -13.99
C GLY A 113 1.11 2.96 -12.95
N ASN A 114 2.29 2.51 -13.34
CA ASN A 114 3.14 1.64 -12.50
C ASN A 114 4.59 2.09 -12.54
N VAL A 115 5.34 1.70 -11.49
CA VAL A 115 6.81 1.72 -11.49
C VAL A 115 7.31 0.27 -11.51
N GLU A 116 8.27 -0.01 -12.40
CA GLU A 116 8.90 -1.33 -12.56
C GLU A 116 10.33 -1.29 -11.97
N HIS A 117 10.98 -2.43 -11.86
CA HIS A 117 12.37 -2.54 -11.40
C HIS A 117 13.33 -2.77 -12.56
N ASP A 118 14.31 -1.89 -12.72
CA ASP A 118 15.44 -2.01 -13.65
C ASP A 118 16.72 -1.31 -13.12
N HIS A 119 16.74 -0.93 -11.83
CA HIS A 119 17.92 -0.39 -11.16
C HIS A 119 18.86 -1.50 -10.69
N ASP A 120 20.12 -1.14 -10.43
CA ASP A 120 21.11 -2.07 -9.89
C ASP A 120 20.70 -2.56 -8.49
N THR A 121 20.02 -1.72 -7.70
CA THR A 121 19.59 -2.04 -6.34
C THR A 121 18.10 -1.81 -6.13
N LEU A 122 17.49 -2.60 -5.24
CA LEU A 122 16.10 -2.41 -4.87
C LEU A 122 15.85 -1.05 -4.20
N ILE A 123 16.78 -0.58 -3.38
CA ILE A 123 16.67 0.70 -2.68
C ILE A 123 16.60 1.91 -3.64
N ASP A 124 17.28 1.84 -4.78
CA ASP A 124 17.21 2.92 -5.77
C ASP A 124 15.84 2.95 -6.46
N THR A 125 15.26 1.77 -6.72
CA THR A 125 13.89 1.64 -7.22
C THR A 125 12.86 2.17 -6.20
N GLN A 126 13.03 1.84 -4.92
CA GLN A 126 12.16 2.32 -3.84
C GLN A 126 12.22 3.84 -3.71
N LYS A 127 13.39 4.46 -3.87
CA LYS A 127 13.55 5.92 -3.87
C LYS A 127 12.85 6.58 -5.07
N GLU A 128 12.99 6.02 -6.27
CA GLU A 128 12.29 6.55 -7.45
C GLU A 128 10.77 6.44 -7.30
N PHE A 129 10.28 5.28 -6.83
CA PHE A 129 8.87 5.13 -6.52
C PHE A 129 8.40 6.15 -5.48
N ALA A 130 9.18 6.39 -4.43
CA ALA A 130 8.86 7.33 -3.37
C ALA A 130 8.72 8.76 -3.88
N GLU A 131 9.58 9.20 -4.81
CA GLU A 131 9.49 10.53 -5.44
C GLU A 131 8.17 10.71 -6.20
N LEU A 132 7.72 9.68 -6.90
CA LEU A 132 6.45 9.69 -7.64
C LEU A 132 5.24 9.58 -6.70
N ALA A 133 5.30 8.66 -5.73
CA ALA A 133 4.25 8.48 -4.73
C ALA A 133 4.04 9.73 -3.88
N ALA A 134 5.12 10.45 -3.52
CA ALA A 134 5.05 11.70 -2.78
C ALA A 134 4.23 12.77 -3.51
N LYS A 135 4.35 12.87 -4.84
CA LYS A 135 3.50 13.78 -5.64
C LYS A 135 2.03 13.41 -5.56
N SER A 136 1.72 12.11 -5.63
CA SER A 136 0.34 11.64 -5.49
C SER A 136 -0.20 11.91 -4.09
N ILE A 137 0.55 11.59 -3.04
CA ILE A 137 0.17 11.84 -1.63
C ILE A 137 -0.05 13.34 -1.37
N HIS A 138 0.78 14.20 -1.97
CA HIS A 138 0.62 15.65 -1.83
C HIS A 138 -0.66 16.16 -2.50
N ASN A 139 -1.03 15.60 -3.64
CA ASN A 139 -2.11 16.13 -4.49
C ASN A 139 -3.50 15.54 -4.17
N HIS A 140 -3.55 14.37 -3.55
CA HIS A 140 -4.80 13.66 -3.28
C HIS A 140 -5.14 13.63 -1.79
N LYS A 141 -6.43 13.49 -1.48
CA LYS A 141 -6.88 13.24 -0.11
C LYS A 141 -6.28 11.94 0.42
N GLN A 142 -6.21 10.94 -0.46
CA GLN A 142 -5.66 9.63 -0.17
C GLN A 142 -5.03 9.03 -1.43
N THR A 143 -3.94 8.28 -1.27
CA THR A 143 -3.28 7.58 -2.37
C THR A 143 -3.25 6.08 -2.09
N PHE A 144 -3.74 5.29 -3.03
CA PHE A 144 -3.61 3.83 -3.02
C PHE A 144 -2.37 3.41 -3.80
N LEU A 145 -1.49 2.70 -3.14
CA LEU A 145 -0.26 2.15 -3.68
C LEU A 145 -0.46 0.63 -3.84
N LEU A 146 -0.65 0.19 -5.08
CA LEU A 146 -0.92 -1.22 -5.37
C LEU A 146 0.41 -1.94 -5.59
N GLY A 147 0.77 -2.84 -4.68
CA GLY A 147 2.07 -3.48 -4.66
C GLY A 147 2.12 -4.78 -5.41
N GLY A 148 3.30 -5.06 -5.73
CA GLY A 148 4.29 -6.08 -5.74
C GLY A 148 4.60 -6.64 -4.35
N GLY A 149 5.90 -6.78 -4.06
CA GLY A 149 6.36 -7.25 -2.74
C GLY A 149 6.09 -6.24 -1.61
N HIS A 150 6.13 -6.74 -0.36
CA HIS A 150 5.89 -5.88 0.80
C HIS A 150 7.04 -4.91 1.10
N ASP A 151 8.11 -4.96 0.32
CA ASP A 151 9.14 -3.90 0.25
C ASP A 151 8.59 -2.54 -0.23
N ILE A 152 7.37 -2.50 -0.81
CA ILE A 152 6.62 -1.27 -1.06
C ILE A 152 6.41 -0.43 0.21
N ALA A 153 6.30 -1.06 1.39
CA ALA A 153 6.05 -0.35 2.63
C ALA A 153 7.19 0.63 2.98
N TYR A 154 8.44 0.26 2.71
CA TYR A 154 9.56 1.18 2.89
C TYR A 154 9.54 2.33 1.87
N ALA A 155 9.18 2.05 0.61
CA ALA A 155 9.03 3.09 -0.41
C ALA A 155 7.86 4.06 -0.08
N GLN A 156 6.74 3.53 0.44
CA GLN A 156 5.61 4.32 0.94
C GLN A 156 6.01 5.22 2.11
N TYR A 157 6.82 4.68 3.04
CA TYR A 157 7.35 5.48 4.15
C TYR A 157 8.22 6.63 3.66
N LEU A 158 9.17 6.37 2.74
CA LEU A 158 10.02 7.41 2.16
C LEU A 158 9.18 8.52 1.48
N ALA A 159 8.12 8.13 0.75
CA ALA A 159 7.19 9.08 0.14
C ALA A 159 6.43 9.91 1.18
N THR A 160 5.93 9.25 2.24
CA THR A 160 5.19 9.90 3.32
C THR A 160 6.10 10.88 4.07
N ARG A 161 7.32 10.47 4.43
CA ARG A 161 8.29 11.32 5.12
C ARG A 161 8.75 12.52 4.26
N GLN A 162 8.80 12.35 2.93
CA GLN A 162 9.10 13.44 2.01
C GLN A 162 8.00 14.52 2.01
N VAL A 163 6.74 14.13 2.12
CA VAL A 163 5.59 15.07 2.17
C VAL A 163 5.42 15.67 3.58
N TYR A 164 5.70 14.89 4.60
CA TYR A 164 5.53 15.23 6.02
C TYR A 164 6.86 15.08 6.77
N PRO A 165 7.81 16.02 6.60
CA PRO A 165 9.20 15.85 7.05
C PRO A 165 9.38 15.91 8.57
N ASN A 166 8.47 16.53 9.30
CA ASN A 166 8.61 16.77 10.74
C ASN A 166 7.49 16.12 11.60
N GLU A 167 6.44 15.65 10.94
CA GLU A 167 5.27 15.06 11.58
C GLU A 167 5.59 13.66 12.14
N SER A 168 4.94 13.29 13.26
CA SER A 168 4.99 11.93 13.76
C SER A 168 4.24 10.99 12.81
N ILE A 169 4.89 9.88 12.41
CA ILE A 169 4.30 8.89 11.50
C ILE A 169 3.94 7.62 12.25
N GLY A 170 2.65 7.33 12.33
CA GLY A 170 2.17 6.02 12.75
C GLY A 170 2.07 5.07 11.56
N VAL A 171 2.79 3.95 11.60
CA VAL A 171 2.71 2.90 10.60
C VAL A 171 1.77 1.81 11.11
N ILE A 172 0.64 1.60 10.45
CA ILE A 172 -0.28 0.50 10.75
C ILE A 172 -0.19 -0.53 9.63
N ASN A 173 0.09 -1.78 9.99
CA ASN A 173 0.19 -2.91 9.08
C ASN A 173 -0.83 -4.00 9.45
N ILE A 174 -1.50 -4.59 8.47
CA ILE A 174 -2.25 -5.83 8.63
C ILE A 174 -1.45 -6.92 7.94
N ASP A 175 -0.83 -7.82 8.72
CA ASP A 175 0.19 -8.75 8.23
C ASP A 175 0.34 -9.96 9.15
N ALA A 176 0.68 -11.11 8.56
CA ALA A 176 1.08 -12.30 9.31
C ALA A 176 2.52 -12.22 9.82
N HIS A 177 3.33 -11.28 9.30
CA HIS A 177 4.77 -11.14 9.58
C HIS A 177 5.10 -9.76 10.15
N PHE A 178 6.21 -9.68 10.90
CA PHE A 178 6.74 -8.40 11.36
C PHE A 178 7.47 -7.62 10.29
N ASP A 179 8.03 -8.30 9.29
CA ASP A 179 8.90 -7.73 8.24
C ASP A 179 10.01 -6.82 8.80
N THR A 180 10.61 -7.30 9.89
CA THR A 180 11.70 -6.65 10.62
C THR A 180 13.00 -7.48 10.61
N ARG A 181 13.23 -8.26 9.54
CA ARG A 181 14.45 -9.05 9.38
C ARG A 181 15.70 -8.15 9.28
N ASP A 182 16.84 -8.69 9.72
CA ASP A 182 18.16 -8.07 9.58
C ASP A 182 18.93 -8.81 8.49
N GLU A 183 18.90 -8.31 7.27
CA GLU A 183 19.52 -8.96 6.10
C GLU A 183 20.58 -8.09 5.42
N GLY A 184 20.91 -6.91 5.98
CA GLY A 184 21.93 -6.01 5.44
C GLY A 184 21.58 -5.33 4.11
N GLU A 185 20.45 -5.73 3.48
CA GLU A 185 19.91 -5.14 2.25
C GLU A 185 18.39 -5.07 2.33
N SER A 186 17.78 -4.26 1.45
CA SER A 186 16.30 -4.15 1.39
C SER A 186 15.71 -5.39 0.75
N THR A 187 14.74 -6.02 1.44
CA THR A 187 13.93 -7.14 0.95
C THR A 187 12.47 -6.95 1.33
N SER A 188 11.56 -7.82 0.90
CA SER A 188 10.16 -7.77 1.34
C SER A 188 9.99 -8.03 2.84
N GLY A 189 10.99 -8.59 3.52
CA GLY A 189 10.96 -8.90 4.96
C GLY A 189 11.69 -7.88 5.85
N THR A 190 12.16 -6.72 5.33
CA THR A 190 13.02 -5.78 6.09
C THR A 190 12.41 -4.39 6.24
N SER A 191 11.28 -4.10 5.62
CA SER A 191 10.73 -2.74 5.47
C SER A 191 10.57 -2.00 6.78
N PHE A 192 10.00 -2.63 7.80
CA PHE A 192 9.71 -1.95 9.06
C PHE A 192 10.95 -1.82 9.97
N ARG A 193 11.94 -2.74 9.82
CA ARG A 193 13.24 -2.55 10.45
C ARG A 193 13.93 -1.30 9.90
N GLN A 194 13.94 -1.14 8.57
CA GLN A 194 14.54 0.03 7.93
C GLN A 194 13.90 1.34 8.42
N ILE A 195 12.58 1.37 8.61
CA ILE A 195 11.86 2.52 9.15
C ILE A 195 12.29 2.80 10.59
N LEU A 196 12.19 1.80 11.47
CA LEU A 196 12.42 1.94 12.90
C LEU A 196 13.89 2.19 13.28
N GLU A 197 14.84 1.90 12.41
CA GLU A 197 16.26 2.20 12.63
C GLU A 197 16.68 3.58 12.10
N GLN A 198 15.89 4.18 11.21
CA GLN A 198 16.21 5.45 10.58
C GLN A 198 15.44 6.64 11.14
N ASP A 199 14.32 6.40 11.83
CA ASP A 199 13.41 7.46 12.24
C ASP A 199 12.83 7.21 13.63
N ASP A 200 13.34 7.94 14.62
CA ASP A 200 12.84 7.90 15.99
C ASP A 200 11.44 8.57 16.15
N ASN A 201 10.93 9.21 15.09
CA ASN A 201 9.59 9.84 15.06
C ASN A 201 8.59 9.01 14.22
N ALA A 202 8.84 7.70 14.12
CA ALA A 202 7.96 6.73 13.50
C ALA A 202 7.69 5.56 14.44
N ASP A 203 6.41 5.26 14.69
CA ASP A 203 5.97 4.10 15.46
C ASP A 203 5.31 3.05 14.58
N TYR A 204 5.37 1.79 15.01
CA TYR A 204 4.86 0.65 14.25
C TYR A 204 3.83 -0.16 15.04
N MET A 205 2.69 -0.41 14.39
CA MET A 205 1.64 -1.32 14.85
C MET A 205 1.37 -2.37 13.78
N VAL A 206 1.31 -3.64 14.16
CA VAL A 206 0.97 -4.72 13.23
C VAL A 206 -0.14 -5.62 13.78
N LEU A 207 -1.12 -5.94 12.92
CA LEU A 207 -2.36 -6.65 13.25
C LEU A 207 -2.44 -7.95 12.44
N GLY A 208 -2.48 -9.09 13.10
CA GLY A 208 -2.61 -10.40 12.43
C GLY A 208 -1.36 -11.27 12.51
N ILE A 209 -0.42 -10.99 13.41
CA ILE A 209 0.84 -11.72 13.57
C ILE A 209 0.62 -13.23 13.74
N SER A 210 1.22 -14.01 12.87
CA SER A 210 1.27 -15.46 12.97
C SER A 210 2.43 -15.90 13.88
N GLN A 211 2.13 -16.65 14.94
CA GLN A 211 3.18 -17.22 15.80
C GLN A 211 4.10 -18.19 15.05
N GLY A 212 3.55 -18.92 14.07
CA GLY A 212 4.31 -19.87 13.25
C GLY A 212 5.09 -19.23 12.11
N GLY A 213 4.82 -17.95 11.77
CA GLY A 213 5.46 -17.21 10.69
C GLY A 213 6.66 -16.36 11.13
N ASN A 214 6.90 -16.23 12.45
CA ASN A 214 7.90 -15.32 13.00
C ASN A 214 8.83 -16.04 13.98
N THR A 215 10.13 -15.79 13.86
CA THR A 215 11.12 -16.36 14.79
C THR A 215 11.14 -15.58 16.11
N GLN A 216 11.66 -16.19 17.18
CA GLN A 216 11.81 -15.55 18.48
C GLN A 216 12.56 -14.22 18.40
N GLY A 217 13.62 -14.13 17.55
CA GLY A 217 14.40 -12.91 17.39
C GLY A 217 13.58 -11.74 16.82
N LEU A 218 12.55 -12.00 15.99
CA LEU A 218 11.64 -10.96 15.50
C LEU A 218 10.69 -10.46 16.60
N PHE A 219 10.22 -11.36 17.48
CA PHE A 219 9.44 -10.97 18.67
C PHE A 219 10.27 -10.16 19.65
N ASP A 220 11.54 -10.55 19.88
CA ASP A 220 12.45 -9.84 20.76
C ASP A 220 12.75 -8.42 20.23
N TYR A 221 13.00 -8.29 18.92
CA TYR A 221 13.19 -7.00 18.25
C TYR A 221 11.92 -6.13 18.32
N ALA A 222 10.75 -6.70 18.06
CA ALA A 222 9.48 -5.98 18.16
C ALA A 222 9.27 -5.40 19.58
N LYS A 223 9.63 -6.17 20.61
CA LYS A 223 9.58 -5.75 22.00
C LYS A 223 10.57 -4.64 22.32
N GLU A 224 11.82 -4.78 21.84
CA GLU A 224 12.88 -3.79 22.02
C GLU A 224 12.49 -2.44 21.41
N LYS A 225 11.87 -2.46 20.24
CA LYS A 225 11.44 -1.27 19.50
C LYS A 225 10.06 -0.73 19.91
N GLY A 226 9.40 -1.35 20.88
CA GLY A 226 8.07 -0.90 21.33
C GLY A 226 6.96 -1.12 20.31
N VAL A 227 7.12 -2.06 19.37
CA VAL A 227 6.10 -2.37 18.36
C VAL A 227 4.84 -2.89 19.02
N SER A 228 3.70 -2.28 18.72
CA SER A 228 2.38 -2.76 19.12
C SER A 228 1.92 -3.86 18.16
N PHE A 229 1.52 -5.02 18.66
CA PHE A 229 1.03 -6.08 17.78
C PHE A 229 -0.12 -6.89 18.36
N VAL A 230 -0.91 -7.48 17.46
CA VAL A 230 -2.04 -8.37 17.77
C VAL A 230 -1.84 -9.68 17.00
N TYR A 231 -2.03 -10.80 17.68
CA TYR A 231 -1.94 -12.10 17.03
C TYR A 231 -3.14 -12.40 16.12
N ALA A 232 -2.93 -13.23 15.10
CA ALA A 232 -3.98 -13.63 14.17
C ALA A 232 -5.15 -14.35 14.88
N ASP A 233 -4.88 -15.17 15.88
CA ASP A 233 -5.91 -15.92 16.63
C ASP A 233 -6.82 -15.00 17.47
N GLU A 234 -6.35 -13.84 17.89
CA GLU A 234 -7.16 -12.81 18.56
C GLU A 234 -8.15 -12.12 17.58
N LEU A 235 -7.94 -12.29 16.27
CA LEU A 235 -8.70 -11.66 15.19
C LEU A 235 -9.61 -12.64 14.41
N LEU A 236 -9.71 -13.90 14.81
CA LEU A 236 -10.45 -14.93 14.06
C LEU A 236 -11.97 -14.73 14.03
N HIS A 237 -12.56 -14.10 15.03
CA HIS A 237 -14.01 -13.96 15.14
C HIS A 237 -14.49 -12.53 14.91
N GLN A 238 -14.08 -11.63 15.78
CA GLN A 238 -14.39 -10.21 15.69
C GLN A 238 -13.28 -9.40 16.33
N VAL A 239 -13.09 -8.18 15.86
CA VAL A 239 -12.15 -7.24 16.49
C VAL A 239 -12.71 -6.83 17.86
N SER A 240 -12.03 -7.22 18.93
CA SER A 240 -12.47 -6.95 20.30
C SER A 240 -12.40 -5.45 20.65
N PRO A 241 -13.20 -4.96 21.63
CA PRO A 241 -13.13 -3.57 22.05
C PRO A 241 -11.72 -3.08 22.44
N PRO A 242 -10.91 -3.83 23.21
CA PRO A 242 -9.55 -3.41 23.53
C PRO A 242 -8.65 -3.19 22.29
N ILE A 243 -8.80 -4.04 21.25
CA ILE A 243 -8.05 -3.86 20.00
C ILE A 243 -8.54 -2.62 19.26
N LYS A 244 -9.85 -2.38 19.24
CA LYS A 244 -10.42 -1.15 18.65
C LYS A 244 -9.88 0.11 19.33
N ASP A 245 -9.88 0.13 20.66
CA ASP A 245 -9.37 1.25 21.45
C ASP A 245 -7.86 1.46 21.25
N MET A 246 -7.10 0.37 21.06
CA MET A 246 -5.67 0.43 20.78
C MET A 246 -5.40 1.10 19.40
N ILE A 247 -6.15 0.71 18.37
CA ILE A 247 -6.04 1.30 17.03
C ILE A 247 -6.41 2.79 17.06
N GLU A 248 -7.51 3.13 17.71
CA GLU A 248 -7.98 4.52 17.81
C GLU A 248 -6.97 5.43 18.55
N ARG A 249 -6.38 4.93 19.63
CA ARG A 249 -5.30 5.65 20.35
C ARG A 249 -4.08 5.82 19.47
N PHE A 250 -3.64 4.76 18.78
CA PHE A 250 -2.49 4.84 17.89
C PHE A 250 -2.70 5.89 16.78
N ILE A 251 -3.89 5.92 16.17
CA ILE A 251 -4.23 6.96 15.18
C ILE A 251 -4.28 8.35 15.82
N HIS A 252 -4.82 8.48 17.05
CA HIS A 252 -4.90 9.75 17.74
C HIS A 252 -3.51 10.33 18.04
N ASP A 253 -2.57 9.50 18.45
CA ASP A 253 -1.26 9.90 18.98
C ASP A 253 -0.26 10.31 17.87
N HIS A 254 -0.56 10.05 16.60
CA HIS A 254 0.30 10.42 15.46
C HIS A 254 -0.33 11.53 14.60
N ASP A 255 0.51 12.32 13.93
CA ASP A 255 0.07 13.37 13.01
C ASP A 255 -0.36 12.80 11.66
N VAL A 256 0.36 11.80 11.17
CA VAL A 256 0.14 11.15 9.88
C VAL A 256 0.13 9.64 10.06
N ILE A 257 -0.80 8.96 9.41
CA ILE A 257 -0.87 7.50 9.38
C ILE A 257 -0.53 7.00 7.97
N MET A 258 0.44 6.11 7.92
CA MET A 258 0.74 5.25 6.79
C MET A 258 0.08 3.89 7.05
N PHE A 259 -0.84 3.48 6.17
CA PHE A 259 -1.52 2.19 6.31
C PHE A 259 -1.07 1.23 5.22
N THR A 260 -0.81 -0.02 5.58
CA THR A 260 -0.41 -1.08 4.65
C THR A 260 -1.09 -2.40 4.97
N ILE A 261 -1.38 -3.19 3.93
CA ILE A 261 -2.01 -4.51 4.04
C ILE A 261 -1.16 -5.49 3.24
N CYS A 262 -0.60 -6.50 3.91
CA CYS A 262 -0.04 -7.67 3.28
C CYS A 262 -1.13 -8.72 3.05
N MET A 263 -1.37 -9.10 1.82
CA MET A 263 -2.46 -10.04 1.51
C MET A 263 -2.19 -11.47 2.00
N ASP A 264 -0.97 -11.78 2.40
CA ASP A 264 -0.62 -13.08 2.96
C ASP A 264 -1.11 -13.29 4.41
N VAL A 265 -1.62 -12.24 5.06
CA VAL A 265 -2.32 -12.36 6.34
C VAL A 265 -3.66 -13.06 6.20
N VAL A 266 -4.28 -12.98 5.01
CA VAL A 266 -5.58 -13.59 4.75
C VAL A 266 -5.44 -15.09 4.55
N ASP A 267 -6.36 -15.85 5.15
CA ASP A 267 -6.41 -17.31 4.98
C ASP A 267 -6.40 -17.68 3.49
N SER A 268 -5.54 -18.61 3.13
CA SER A 268 -5.29 -19.03 1.75
C SER A 268 -6.51 -19.65 1.05
N ALA A 269 -7.54 -20.05 1.79
CA ALA A 269 -8.83 -20.43 1.20
C ALA A 269 -9.51 -19.25 0.49
N PHE A 270 -9.24 -18.00 0.92
CA PHE A 270 -9.81 -16.78 0.35
C PHE A 270 -8.81 -16.01 -0.51
N ALA A 271 -7.52 -15.98 -0.14
CA ALA A 271 -6.47 -15.27 -0.85
C ALA A 271 -5.29 -16.22 -1.20
N PRO A 272 -5.46 -17.16 -2.15
CA PRO A 272 -4.39 -18.07 -2.55
C PRO A 272 -3.27 -17.41 -3.34
N GLY A 273 -3.54 -16.26 -3.99
CA GLY A 273 -2.64 -15.55 -4.88
C GLY A 273 -1.66 -14.65 -4.13
N VAL A 274 -0.79 -15.23 -3.30
CA VAL A 274 0.24 -14.53 -2.53
C VAL A 274 1.56 -15.31 -2.53
N SER A 275 2.68 -14.66 -2.17
CA SER A 275 3.98 -15.33 -2.12
C SER A 275 4.13 -16.31 -0.95
N ALA A 276 3.52 -16.03 0.20
CA ALA A 276 3.58 -16.87 1.41
C ALA A 276 2.16 -17.10 1.98
N PRO A 277 1.39 -18.09 1.44
CA PRO A 277 -0.02 -18.25 1.82
C PRO A 277 -0.17 -18.72 3.26
N ALA A 278 -0.98 -18.00 4.06
CA ALA A 278 -1.35 -18.39 5.41
C ALA A 278 -2.38 -19.51 5.41
N VAL A 279 -2.11 -20.61 6.13
CA VAL A 279 -3.05 -21.72 6.31
C VAL A 279 -4.03 -21.44 7.46
N LEU A 280 -3.60 -20.66 8.44
CA LEU A 280 -4.40 -20.19 9.58
C LEU A 280 -4.37 -18.65 9.58
N GLY A 281 -4.75 -18.07 8.45
CA GLY A 281 -4.84 -16.61 8.30
C GLY A 281 -6.14 -16.05 8.87
N ILE A 282 -6.25 -14.73 8.92
CA ILE A 282 -7.50 -14.05 9.29
C ILE A 282 -8.49 -14.06 8.12
N TYR A 283 -9.78 -13.85 8.42
CA TYR A 283 -10.80 -13.81 7.39
C TYR A 283 -10.84 -12.45 6.66
N PRO A 284 -11.26 -12.42 5.38
CA PRO A 284 -11.45 -11.15 4.64
C PRO A 284 -12.32 -10.13 5.37
N HIS A 285 -13.35 -10.61 6.08
CA HIS A 285 -14.23 -9.75 6.87
C HIS A 285 -13.50 -9.04 8.00
N THR A 286 -12.53 -9.71 8.63
CA THR A 286 -11.69 -9.09 9.67
C THR A 286 -10.81 -8.00 9.10
N VAL A 287 -10.16 -8.25 7.95
CA VAL A 287 -9.38 -7.20 7.23
C VAL A 287 -10.28 -6.02 6.90
N PHE A 288 -11.47 -6.27 6.41
CA PHE A 288 -12.45 -5.23 6.10
C PHE A 288 -12.88 -4.44 7.35
N GLU A 289 -13.16 -5.11 8.48
CA GLU A 289 -13.53 -4.45 9.73
C GLU A 289 -12.42 -3.55 10.27
N LEU A 290 -11.16 -4.02 10.23
CA LEU A 290 -9.99 -3.25 10.63
C LEU A 290 -9.79 -2.03 9.73
N ALA A 291 -9.76 -2.25 8.41
CA ALA A 291 -9.54 -1.19 7.45
C ALA A 291 -10.66 -0.14 7.45
N LYS A 292 -11.92 -0.53 7.60
CA LYS A 292 -13.06 0.40 7.76
C LYS A 292 -12.92 1.33 8.97
N ARG A 293 -12.15 0.94 9.96
CA ARG A 293 -11.86 1.76 11.15
C ARG A 293 -10.68 2.70 10.93
N ILE A 294 -9.70 2.27 10.12
CA ILE A 294 -8.44 3.01 9.91
C ILE A 294 -8.57 4.00 8.76
N VAL A 295 -9.01 3.55 7.59
CA VAL A 295 -8.99 4.30 6.32
C VAL A 295 -9.78 5.61 6.35
N PRO A 296 -10.95 5.73 7.03
CA PRO A 296 -11.70 6.99 7.06
C PRO A 296 -11.03 8.13 7.84
N SER A 297 -9.96 7.86 8.58
CA SER A 297 -9.23 8.91 9.29
C SER A 297 -8.55 9.86 8.31
N GLU A 298 -8.73 11.16 8.49
CA GLU A 298 -8.05 12.19 7.68
C GLU A 298 -6.52 12.15 7.81
N LYS A 299 -5.99 11.47 8.84
CA LYS A 299 -4.55 11.25 9.04
C LYS A 299 -4.00 10.17 8.10
N VAL A 300 -4.84 9.28 7.55
CA VAL A 300 -4.43 8.24 6.60
C VAL A 300 -4.25 8.85 5.21
N LYS A 301 -3.01 9.12 4.84
CA LYS A 301 -2.66 9.77 3.57
C LYS A 301 -2.34 8.79 2.45
N SER A 302 -1.88 7.61 2.81
CA SER A 302 -1.56 6.55 1.85
C SER A 302 -1.97 5.18 2.38
N VAL A 303 -2.44 4.35 1.47
CA VAL A 303 -2.79 2.94 1.72
C VAL A 303 -2.05 2.08 0.73
N SER A 304 -1.18 1.17 1.17
CA SER A 304 -0.61 0.17 0.28
C SER A 304 -1.24 -1.20 0.49
N ILE A 305 -1.30 -1.98 -0.60
CA ILE A 305 -1.75 -3.38 -0.57
C ILE A 305 -0.72 -4.20 -1.32
N ALA A 306 -0.07 -5.15 -0.64
CA ALA A 306 1.10 -5.88 -1.11
C ALA A 306 0.88 -7.38 -1.22
N GLU A 307 1.84 -8.05 -1.84
CA GLU A 307 1.99 -9.52 -1.97
C GLU A 307 0.96 -10.22 -2.85
N MET A 308 0.08 -9.45 -3.56
CA MET A 308 -0.81 -10.07 -4.56
C MET A 308 0.01 -10.64 -5.71
N ASN A 309 -0.10 -11.96 -5.91
CA ASN A 309 0.66 -12.70 -6.91
C ASN A 309 -0.29 -13.46 -7.87
N PRO A 310 -0.57 -12.91 -9.07
CA PRO A 310 -1.52 -13.50 -10.01
C PRO A 310 -1.15 -14.90 -10.48
N LYS A 311 0.15 -15.23 -10.46
CA LYS A 311 0.64 -16.56 -10.88
C LYS A 311 0.08 -17.71 -10.01
N TYR A 312 -0.24 -17.41 -8.76
CA TYR A 312 -0.77 -18.39 -7.80
C TYR A 312 -2.24 -18.14 -7.47
N ASP A 313 -2.85 -17.08 -8.04
CA ASP A 313 -4.25 -16.78 -7.83
C ASP A 313 -5.16 -17.75 -8.61
N GLN A 314 -6.35 -18.00 -8.07
CA GLN A 314 -7.37 -18.86 -8.67
C GLN A 314 -8.59 -18.01 -9.01
N ASP A 315 -9.01 -18.00 -10.27
CA ASP A 315 -10.17 -17.23 -10.77
C ASP A 315 -10.11 -15.73 -10.41
N ASN A 316 -8.91 -15.18 -10.27
CA ASN A 316 -8.66 -13.82 -9.80
C ASN A 316 -9.31 -13.54 -8.43
N ARG A 317 -9.39 -14.52 -7.55
CA ARG A 317 -10.06 -14.42 -6.25
C ARG A 317 -9.38 -13.39 -5.35
N THR A 318 -8.05 -13.46 -5.24
CA THR A 318 -7.25 -12.51 -4.47
C THR A 318 -7.33 -11.10 -5.07
N ALA A 319 -7.19 -10.97 -6.39
CA ALA A 319 -7.32 -9.68 -7.06
C ALA A 319 -8.72 -9.06 -6.86
N LYS A 320 -9.78 -9.87 -6.97
CA LYS A 320 -11.17 -9.42 -6.72
C LYS A 320 -11.40 -9.02 -5.27
N LEU A 321 -10.81 -9.76 -4.32
CA LEU A 321 -10.87 -9.40 -2.91
C LEU A 321 -10.27 -8.01 -2.67
N ILE A 322 -9.05 -7.77 -3.16
CA ILE A 322 -8.38 -6.48 -3.04
C ILE A 322 -9.19 -5.38 -3.71
N ALA A 323 -9.66 -5.61 -4.94
CA ALA A 323 -10.47 -4.64 -5.67
C ALA A 323 -11.73 -4.23 -4.90
N ASN A 324 -12.41 -5.18 -4.24
CA ASN A 324 -13.56 -4.89 -3.38
C ASN A 324 -13.18 -4.14 -2.10
N LEU A 325 -12.03 -4.45 -1.48
CA LEU A 325 -11.53 -3.69 -0.33
C LEU A 325 -11.29 -2.22 -0.74
N VAL A 326 -10.53 -1.98 -1.82
CA VAL A 326 -10.29 -0.63 -2.34
C VAL A 326 -11.60 0.09 -2.66
N HIS A 327 -12.53 -0.59 -3.34
CA HIS A 327 -13.84 -0.02 -3.66
C HIS A 327 -14.60 0.45 -2.41
N HIS A 328 -14.62 -0.37 -1.36
CA HIS A 328 -15.28 -0.01 -0.10
C HIS A 328 -14.59 1.13 0.66
N PHE A 329 -13.28 1.29 0.48
CA PHE A 329 -12.55 2.40 1.10
C PHE A 329 -12.83 3.75 0.42
N LEU A 330 -13.34 3.73 -0.80
CA LEU A 330 -13.73 4.91 -1.56
C LEU A 330 -15.17 5.36 -1.27
N LEU A 331 -15.98 4.53 -0.61
CA LEU A 331 -17.36 4.81 -0.23
C LEU A 331 -17.44 5.49 1.13
#